data_09e4dac27baef4c362658453937148cf
#
_entry.id   09e4dac27baef4c362658453937148cf
#
_cell.length_a   1.000
_cell.length_b   1.000
_cell.length_c   1.000
_cell.angle_alpha   90.00
_cell.angle_beta   90.00
_cell.angle_gamma   90.00
#
_symmetry.space_group_name_H-M   'P 1'
#
loop_
_entity.id
_entity.type
_entity.pdbx_description
1 polymer ?
#
loop_
_entity_poly.entity_id
_entity_poly.type
_entity_poly.pdbx_seq_one_letter_code
_entity_poly.pdbx_strand_id
1 'polypeptide(L)'
;CAVTAIDLTRAMLAEAKENAGSLADEICFMEMNAETLSFAPERFDAVISRNLTWNLPHPDRAYAEWTRVLKKGGVLLNFDANWYAYLFDEDAQAAWDRDRRSSAERGVRDQNVEAEGEHFDVMEEIARRVPLSKIVRPAWDLQQLASLGLKAEADETVWKRVWSEEETISFASTPMFLVRGRK
;
A
#
# COMPACT_ATOMS: atom_id res chain seq x y z
N CYS A 1 -21.62 -7.33 3.33
CA CYS A 1 -20.51 -8.22 3.72
C CYS A 1 -20.03 -7.80 5.10
N ALA A 2 -19.44 -8.73 5.87
CA ALA A 2 -18.78 -8.38 7.13
C ALA A 2 -17.38 -7.83 6.81
N VAL A 3 -17.04 -6.66 7.33
CA VAL A 3 -15.74 -6.00 7.14
C VAL A 3 -14.99 -5.93 8.45
N THR A 4 -13.71 -6.27 8.43
CA THR A 4 -12.78 -6.04 9.54
C THR A 4 -11.65 -5.17 9.02
N ALA A 5 -11.44 -4.01 9.63
CA ALA A 5 -10.35 -3.09 9.35
C ALA A 5 -9.31 -3.19 10.47
N ILE A 6 -8.05 -3.29 10.11
CA ILE A 6 -6.95 -3.34 11.08
C ILE A 6 -5.94 -2.25 10.79
N ASP A 7 -5.35 -1.70 11.83
CA ASP A 7 -4.16 -0.85 11.78
C ASP A 7 -3.32 -1.07 13.04
N LEU A 8 -2.05 -0.77 12.98
CA LEU A 8 -1.13 -0.88 14.13
C LEU A 8 -1.37 0.22 15.16
N THR A 9 -1.97 1.35 14.75
CA THR A 9 -2.12 2.54 15.58
C THR A 9 -3.58 2.91 15.81
N ARG A 10 -3.90 3.28 17.03
CA ARG A 10 -5.25 3.74 17.41
C ARG A 10 -5.64 5.04 16.70
N ALA A 11 -4.66 5.89 16.43
CA ALA A 11 -4.91 7.16 15.74
C ALA A 11 -5.45 6.93 14.34
N MET A 12 -4.81 6.05 13.56
CA MET A 12 -5.28 5.69 12.21
C MET A 12 -6.63 4.99 12.24
N LEU A 13 -6.89 4.13 13.23
CA LEU A 13 -8.21 3.50 13.39
C LEU A 13 -9.31 4.52 13.72
N ALA A 14 -9.00 5.54 14.52
CA ALA A 14 -9.95 6.62 14.84
C ALA A 14 -10.30 7.43 13.58
N GLU A 15 -9.30 7.80 12.79
CA GLU A 15 -9.48 8.50 11.52
C GLU A 15 -10.23 7.63 10.50
N ALA A 16 -9.88 6.35 10.38
CA ALA A 16 -10.59 5.41 9.51
C ALA A 16 -12.06 5.28 9.90
N LYS A 17 -12.38 5.27 11.20
CA LYS A 17 -13.75 5.23 11.69
C LYS A 17 -14.51 6.52 11.37
N GLU A 18 -13.87 7.68 11.50
CA GLU A 18 -14.46 8.96 11.13
C GLU A 18 -14.75 9.02 9.62
N ASN A 19 -13.77 8.62 8.80
CA ASN A 19 -13.90 8.57 7.33
C ASN A 19 -14.96 7.57 6.86
N ALA A 20 -15.22 6.49 7.59
CA ALA A 20 -16.28 5.54 7.30
C ALA A 20 -17.70 6.14 7.49
N GLY A 21 -17.83 7.21 8.27
CA GLY A 21 -19.09 7.91 8.49
C GLY A 21 -20.21 6.96 8.94
N SER A 22 -21.32 6.94 8.20
CA SER A 22 -22.48 6.08 8.52
C SER A 22 -22.20 4.57 8.40
N LEU A 23 -21.11 4.16 7.76
CA LEU A 23 -20.73 2.74 7.65
C LEU A 23 -19.89 2.27 8.83
N ALA A 24 -19.47 3.16 9.73
CA ALA A 24 -18.57 2.82 10.84
C ALA A 24 -19.12 1.71 11.74
N ASP A 25 -20.44 1.67 11.96
CA ASP A 25 -21.07 0.65 12.81
C ASP A 25 -21.15 -0.74 12.14
N GLU A 26 -20.92 -0.81 10.82
CA GLU A 26 -20.89 -2.07 10.05
C GLU A 26 -19.46 -2.63 9.93
N ILE A 27 -18.43 -1.91 10.40
CA ILE A 27 -17.02 -2.27 10.29
C ILE A 27 -16.46 -2.60 11.69
N CYS A 28 -15.81 -3.75 11.82
CA CYS A 28 -15.06 -4.10 13.01
C CYS A 28 -13.64 -3.53 12.93
N PHE A 29 -13.34 -2.48 13.69
CA PHE A 29 -12.01 -1.87 13.76
C PHE A 29 -11.18 -2.51 14.88
N MET A 30 -9.96 -2.96 14.57
CA MET A 30 -9.09 -3.65 15.51
C MET A 30 -7.65 -3.16 15.42
N GLU A 31 -7.04 -2.83 16.57
CA GLU A 31 -5.59 -2.59 16.65
C GLU A 31 -4.86 -3.92 16.47
N MET A 32 -4.09 -4.06 15.38
CA MET A 32 -3.42 -5.32 15.03
C MET A 32 -2.25 -5.07 14.07
N ASN A 33 -1.17 -5.87 14.25
CA ASN A 33 -0.04 -5.87 13.33
C ASN A 33 -0.38 -6.73 12.09
N ALA A 34 -0.24 -6.15 10.90
CA ALA A 34 -0.48 -6.83 9.62
C ALA A 34 0.47 -8.01 9.34
N GLU A 35 1.62 -8.05 10.02
CA GLU A 35 2.61 -9.13 9.94
C GLU A 35 2.32 -10.29 10.91
N THR A 36 1.34 -10.13 11.82
CA THR A 36 0.99 -11.14 12.84
C THR A 36 -0.50 -11.03 13.18
N LEU A 37 -1.31 -11.76 12.46
CA LEU A 37 -2.77 -11.70 12.59
C LEU A 37 -3.31 -12.66 13.64
N SER A 38 -4.16 -12.15 14.55
CA SER A 38 -4.83 -12.96 15.59
C SER A 38 -6.04 -13.74 15.07
N PHE A 39 -6.24 -13.83 13.76
CA PHE A 39 -7.35 -14.56 13.16
C PHE A 39 -7.02 -16.02 12.91
N ALA A 40 -8.04 -16.87 12.98
CA ALA A 40 -7.92 -18.27 12.57
C ALA A 40 -7.62 -18.37 11.06
N PRO A 41 -6.96 -19.46 10.62
CA PRO A 41 -6.83 -19.75 9.19
C PRO A 41 -8.19 -19.81 8.48
N GLU A 42 -8.20 -19.49 7.19
CA GLU A 42 -9.39 -19.61 6.32
C GLU A 42 -10.61 -18.83 6.83
N ARG A 43 -10.39 -17.64 7.37
CA ARG A 43 -11.43 -16.77 7.97
C ARG A 43 -12.11 -15.87 6.94
N PHE A 44 -11.35 -15.33 5.95
CA PHE A 44 -11.80 -14.26 5.08
C PHE A 44 -11.93 -14.71 3.62
N ASP A 45 -12.93 -14.17 2.94
CA ASP A 45 -13.13 -14.36 1.50
C ASP A 45 -12.20 -13.44 0.68
N ALA A 46 -11.86 -12.28 1.23
CA ALA A 46 -10.92 -11.33 0.66
C ALA A 46 -10.04 -10.68 1.73
N VAL A 47 -8.79 -10.39 1.36
CA VAL A 47 -7.87 -9.50 2.09
C VAL A 47 -7.50 -8.37 1.15
N ILE A 48 -7.64 -7.12 1.62
CA ILE A 48 -7.33 -5.93 0.84
C ILE A 48 -6.32 -5.09 1.62
N SER A 49 -5.26 -4.65 0.95
CA SER A 49 -4.27 -3.72 1.48
C SER A 49 -4.05 -2.58 0.48
N ARG A 50 -3.79 -1.36 1.00
CA ARG A 50 -3.43 -0.20 0.18
C ARG A 50 -2.35 0.61 0.89
N ASN A 51 -1.27 0.95 0.16
CA ASN A 51 -0.17 1.79 0.63
C ASN A 51 0.46 1.31 1.95
N LEU A 52 0.56 -0.01 2.14
CA LEU A 52 1.05 -0.60 3.39
C LEU A 52 2.36 -1.37 3.19
N THR A 53 2.45 -2.24 2.17
CA THR A 53 3.54 -3.20 2.08
C THR A 53 4.91 -2.56 1.88
N TRP A 54 4.97 -1.37 1.29
CA TRP A 54 6.22 -0.64 1.08
C TRP A 54 6.97 -0.33 2.39
N ASN A 55 6.26 -0.12 3.50
CA ASN A 55 6.83 0.31 4.78
C ASN A 55 6.94 -0.80 5.83
N LEU A 56 6.58 -2.04 5.49
CA LEU A 56 6.65 -3.16 6.42
C LEU A 56 8.10 -3.63 6.63
N PRO A 57 8.53 -3.85 7.88
CA PRO A 57 9.81 -4.49 8.20
C PRO A 57 9.94 -5.91 7.65
N HIS A 58 8.85 -6.69 7.68
CA HIS A 58 8.80 -8.09 7.24
C HIS A 58 7.61 -8.35 6.30
N PRO A 59 7.62 -7.80 5.07
CA PRO A 59 6.50 -7.92 4.14
C PRO A 59 6.21 -9.37 3.72
N ASP A 60 7.22 -10.24 3.74
CA ASP A 60 7.08 -11.70 3.54
C ASP A 60 6.16 -12.33 4.58
N ARG A 61 6.29 -11.94 5.86
CA ARG A 61 5.41 -12.39 6.94
C ARG A 61 3.98 -11.90 6.76
N ALA A 62 3.81 -10.64 6.36
CA ALA A 62 2.49 -10.10 6.10
C ALA A 62 1.77 -10.90 4.99
N TYR A 63 2.43 -11.16 3.86
CA TYR A 63 1.88 -11.97 2.79
C TYR A 63 1.55 -13.40 3.23
N ALA A 64 2.39 -14.03 4.06
CA ALA A 64 2.14 -15.35 4.61
C ALA A 64 0.90 -15.36 5.52
N GLU A 65 0.77 -14.39 6.41
CA GLU A 65 -0.39 -14.24 7.30
C GLU A 65 -1.69 -13.95 6.53
N TRP A 66 -1.63 -13.05 5.53
CA TRP A 66 -2.77 -12.75 4.67
C TRP A 66 -3.22 -14.00 3.89
N THR A 67 -2.25 -14.77 3.37
CA THR A 67 -2.54 -16.05 2.70
C THR A 67 -3.12 -17.07 3.67
N ARG A 68 -2.61 -17.14 4.91
CA ARG A 68 -3.10 -18.08 5.93
C ARG A 68 -4.57 -17.82 6.26
N VAL A 69 -4.94 -16.57 6.46
CA VAL A 69 -6.32 -16.20 6.85
C VAL A 69 -7.32 -16.20 5.70
N LEU A 70 -6.86 -16.23 4.45
CA LEU A 70 -7.73 -16.38 3.28
C LEU A 70 -8.29 -17.80 3.20
N LYS A 71 -9.59 -17.91 2.93
CA LYS A 71 -10.25 -19.16 2.54
C LYS A 71 -9.71 -19.70 1.22
N LYS A 72 -9.91 -20.98 0.97
CA LYS A 72 -9.70 -21.57 -0.37
C LYS A 72 -10.59 -20.87 -1.39
N GLY A 73 -10.02 -20.47 -2.52
CA GLY A 73 -10.69 -19.64 -3.54
C GLY A 73 -10.80 -18.16 -3.19
N GLY A 74 -10.37 -17.74 -1.99
CA GLY A 74 -10.32 -16.35 -1.58
C GLY A 74 -9.31 -15.52 -2.36
N VAL A 75 -9.45 -14.19 -2.31
CA VAL A 75 -8.64 -13.25 -3.09
C VAL A 75 -7.88 -12.29 -2.19
N LEU A 76 -6.60 -12.08 -2.51
CA LEU A 76 -5.77 -11.02 -1.95
C LEU A 76 -5.65 -9.91 -2.99
N LEU A 77 -5.86 -8.66 -2.57
CA LEU A 77 -5.68 -7.46 -3.38
C LEU A 77 -4.74 -6.51 -2.65
N ASN A 78 -3.57 -6.24 -3.22
CA ASN A 78 -2.62 -5.28 -2.67
C ASN A 78 -2.38 -4.14 -3.66
N PHE A 79 -2.81 -2.94 -3.28
CA PHE A 79 -2.57 -1.70 -4.01
C PHE A 79 -1.37 -0.98 -3.40
N ASP A 80 -0.31 -0.79 -4.19
CA ASP A 80 0.89 -0.11 -3.72
C ASP A 80 1.65 0.54 -4.88
N ALA A 81 2.75 1.22 -4.58
CA ALA A 81 3.65 1.80 -5.58
C ALA A 81 5.10 1.78 -5.11
N ASN A 82 6.02 2.12 -6.01
CA ASN A 82 7.44 2.25 -5.68
C ASN A 82 7.72 3.66 -5.09
N TRP A 83 7.03 4.02 -4.00
CA TRP A 83 6.94 5.38 -3.44
C TRP A 83 8.27 6.07 -3.21
N TYR A 84 9.30 5.32 -2.79
CA TYR A 84 10.61 5.83 -2.39
C TYR A 84 11.75 5.35 -3.28
N ALA A 85 11.44 4.90 -4.53
CA ALA A 85 12.47 4.49 -5.49
C ALA A 85 13.48 5.62 -5.76
N TYR A 86 13.04 6.87 -5.72
CA TYR A 86 13.87 8.06 -5.93
C TYR A 86 15.03 8.20 -4.92
N LEU A 87 14.96 7.54 -3.76
CA LEU A 87 16.07 7.53 -2.79
C LEU A 87 17.23 6.62 -3.19
N PHE A 88 17.05 5.75 -4.20
CA PHE A 88 17.98 4.67 -4.53
C PHE A 88 18.35 4.61 -6.02
N ASP A 89 17.67 5.38 -6.86
CA ASP A 89 17.83 5.37 -8.32
C ASP A 89 17.78 6.80 -8.88
N GLU A 90 18.81 7.17 -9.66
CA GLU A 90 18.95 8.55 -10.20
C GLU A 90 17.87 8.88 -11.23
N ASP A 91 17.44 7.92 -12.04
CA ASP A 91 16.36 8.14 -13.03
C ASP A 91 15.02 8.33 -12.32
N ALA A 92 14.76 7.56 -11.28
CA ALA A 92 13.59 7.73 -10.42
C ALA A 92 13.61 9.09 -9.70
N GLN A 93 14.78 9.54 -9.20
CA GLN A 93 14.94 10.88 -8.61
C GLN A 93 14.61 11.99 -9.63
N ALA A 94 15.16 11.89 -10.82
CA ALA A 94 14.90 12.86 -11.88
C ALA A 94 13.41 12.87 -12.30
N ALA A 95 12.75 11.73 -12.28
CA ALA A 95 11.32 11.61 -12.55
C ALA A 95 10.48 12.23 -11.42
N TRP A 96 10.83 11.96 -10.17
CA TRP A 96 10.19 12.56 -9.00
C TRP A 96 10.30 14.09 -8.99
N ASP A 97 11.48 14.65 -9.33
CA ASP A 97 11.69 16.08 -9.47
C ASP A 97 10.82 16.70 -10.60
N ARG A 98 10.57 15.96 -11.67
CA ARG A 98 9.64 16.40 -12.73
C ARG A 98 8.21 16.48 -12.24
N ASP A 99 7.75 15.52 -11.44
CA ASP A 99 6.40 15.56 -10.86
C ASP A 99 6.22 16.79 -9.97
N ARG A 100 7.20 17.11 -9.11
CA ARG A 100 7.17 18.32 -8.25
C ARG A 100 7.04 19.59 -9.07
N ARG A 101 7.83 19.72 -10.13
CA ARG A 101 7.73 20.87 -11.04
C ARG A 101 6.38 20.92 -11.75
N SER A 102 5.89 19.79 -12.25
CA SER A 102 4.59 19.71 -12.93
C SER A 102 3.43 20.09 -12.02
N SER A 103 3.44 19.65 -10.78
CA SER A 103 2.43 20.00 -9.76
C SER A 103 2.44 21.51 -9.50
N ALA A 104 3.63 22.09 -9.30
CA ALA A 104 3.77 23.53 -9.07
C ALA A 104 3.29 24.38 -10.27
N GLU A 105 3.68 24.01 -11.50
CA GLU A 105 3.28 24.70 -12.72
C GLU A 105 1.78 24.67 -12.99
N ARG A 106 1.10 23.58 -12.56
CA ARG A 106 -0.34 23.39 -12.75
C ARG A 106 -1.17 23.87 -11.56
N GLY A 107 -0.52 24.35 -10.49
CA GLY A 107 -1.20 24.75 -9.26
C GLY A 107 -1.92 23.60 -8.56
N VAL A 108 -1.45 22.35 -8.78
CA VAL A 108 -1.95 21.17 -8.09
C VAL A 108 -1.33 21.12 -6.71
N ARG A 109 -2.17 20.86 -5.71
CA ARG A 109 -1.72 20.64 -4.33
C ARG A 109 -0.76 19.45 -4.27
N ASP A 110 0.49 19.71 -3.97
CA ASP A 110 1.48 18.66 -3.84
C ASP A 110 1.46 18.08 -2.43
N GLN A 111 0.87 16.90 -2.29
CA GLN A 111 0.75 16.22 -1.01
C GLN A 111 2.12 15.88 -0.38
N ASN A 112 3.20 15.82 -1.20
CA ASN A 112 4.55 15.59 -0.67
C ASN A 112 5.14 16.87 -0.09
N VAL A 113 4.89 18.03 -0.69
CA VAL A 113 5.36 19.33 -0.17
C VAL A 113 4.65 19.70 1.14
N GLU A 114 3.38 19.35 1.29
CA GLU A 114 2.67 19.58 2.56
C GLU A 114 3.15 18.67 3.69
N ALA A 115 3.73 17.53 3.34
CA ALA A 115 4.44 16.67 4.28
C ALA A 115 5.88 17.16 4.53
N GLU A 116 6.35 18.21 3.81
CA GLU A 116 7.67 18.81 4.06
C GLU A 116 7.74 19.36 5.48
N GLY A 117 8.74 18.91 6.20
CA GLY A 117 9.00 19.19 7.59
C GLY A 117 9.47 17.93 8.30
N GLU A 118 9.44 17.94 9.61
CA GLU A 118 9.92 16.84 10.45
C GLU A 118 9.33 15.46 10.10
N HIS A 119 8.11 15.43 9.54
CA HIS A 119 7.43 14.17 9.17
C HIS A 119 7.93 13.57 7.85
N PHE A 120 8.32 14.39 6.87
CA PHE A 120 8.84 13.90 5.60
C PHE A 120 10.19 13.21 5.78
N ASP A 121 11.10 13.83 6.53
CA ASP A 121 12.42 13.27 6.86
C ASP A 121 12.28 11.92 7.58
N VAL A 122 11.31 11.79 8.48
CA VAL A 122 11.04 10.52 9.18
C VAL A 122 10.58 9.43 8.23
N MET A 123 9.71 9.74 7.26
CA MET A 123 9.23 8.75 6.29
C MET A 123 10.33 8.29 5.34
N GLU A 124 11.23 9.19 4.90
CA GLU A 124 12.41 8.79 4.14
C GLU A 124 13.36 7.92 4.96
N GLU A 125 13.56 8.26 6.25
CA GLU A 125 14.39 7.44 7.13
C GLU A 125 13.82 6.02 7.28
N ILE A 126 12.50 5.88 7.43
CA ILE A 126 11.83 4.57 7.42
C ILE A 126 12.07 3.87 6.08
N ALA A 127 11.83 4.56 4.95
CA ALA A 127 11.99 4.00 3.62
C ALA A 127 13.41 3.49 3.36
N ARG A 128 14.43 4.16 3.90
CA ARG A 128 15.84 3.71 3.81
C ARG A 128 16.12 2.42 4.57
N ARG A 129 15.30 2.07 5.56
CA ARG A 129 15.47 0.90 6.44
C ARG A 129 14.66 -0.32 6.02
N VAL A 130 13.50 -0.10 5.37
CA VAL A 130 12.59 -1.18 4.98
C VAL A 130 12.99 -1.83 3.65
N PRO A 131 12.71 -3.13 3.46
CA PRO A 131 13.26 -3.87 2.32
C PRO A 131 12.64 -3.47 0.98
N LEU A 132 11.32 -3.22 0.92
CA LEU A 132 10.63 -3.05 -0.36
C LEU A 132 10.82 -1.68 -1.03
N SER A 133 11.29 -0.67 -0.29
CA SER A 133 11.65 0.62 -0.88
C SER A 133 12.86 0.56 -1.83
N LYS A 134 13.67 -0.52 -1.72
CA LYS A 134 14.88 -0.75 -2.53
C LYS A 134 14.66 -1.74 -3.67
N ILE A 135 13.48 -2.28 -3.79
CA ILE A 135 13.16 -3.36 -4.73
C ILE A 135 12.12 -2.85 -5.71
N VAL A 136 12.37 -3.05 -7.01
CA VAL A 136 11.39 -2.74 -8.05
C VAL A 136 10.23 -3.72 -7.96
N ARG A 137 9.06 -3.18 -7.70
CA ARG A 137 7.80 -3.92 -7.62
C ARG A 137 6.97 -3.65 -8.89
N PRO A 138 5.99 -4.53 -9.24
CA PRO A 138 5.40 -5.62 -8.45
C PRO A 138 6.04 -7.00 -8.63
N ALA A 139 7.19 -7.13 -9.30
CA ALA A 139 7.80 -8.43 -9.58
C ALA A 139 8.08 -9.26 -8.31
N TRP A 140 8.58 -8.62 -7.26
CA TRP A 140 8.81 -9.25 -5.95
C TRP A 140 7.50 -9.80 -5.36
N ASP A 141 6.44 -9.02 -5.42
CA ASP A 141 5.11 -9.39 -4.89
C ASP A 141 4.57 -10.64 -5.57
N LEU A 142 4.69 -10.71 -6.90
CA LEU A 142 4.27 -11.87 -7.69
C LEU A 142 5.03 -13.13 -7.30
N GLN A 143 6.36 -13.03 -7.12
CA GLN A 143 7.20 -14.15 -6.68
C GLN A 143 6.81 -14.60 -5.27
N GLN A 144 6.59 -13.65 -4.35
CA GLN A 144 6.17 -13.94 -2.98
C GLN A 144 4.84 -14.67 -2.95
N LEU A 145 3.82 -14.20 -3.66
CA LEU A 145 2.51 -14.86 -3.72
C LEU A 145 2.59 -16.25 -4.38
N ALA A 146 3.36 -16.39 -5.43
CA ALA A 146 3.58 -17.68 -6.08
C ALA A 146 4.26 -18.69 -5.14
N SER A 147 5.24 -18.27 -4.34
CA SER A 147 5.91 -19.12 -3.34
C SER A 147 4.95 -19.61 -2.24
N LEU A 148 3.90 -18.82 -1.96
CA LEU A 148 2.82 -19.15 -1.01
C LEU A 148 1.69 -19.97 -1.67
N GLY A 149 1.83 -20.36 -2.94
CA GLY A 149 0.88 -21.21 -3.67
C GLY A 149 -0.32 -20.48 -4.28
N LEU A 150 -0.32 -19.14 -4.32
CA LEU A 150 -1.38 -18.36 -4.96
C LEU A 150 -1.13 -18.21 -6.46
N LYS A 151 -2.21 -18.21 -7.25
CA LYS A 151 -2.15 -17.70 -8.62
C LYS A 151 -2.16 -16.18 -8.57
N ALA A 152 -1.06 -15.55 -9.01
CA ALA A 152 -0.87 -14.12 -8.90
C ALA A 152 -0.75 -13.43 -10.25
N GLU A 153 -1.30 -12.23 -10.35
CA GLU A 153 -1.20 -11.33 -11.50
C GLU A 153 -1.04 -9.89 -11.03
N ALA A 154 -0.48 -9.01 -11.86
CA ALA A 154 -0.36 -7.59 -11.57
C ALA A 154 -1.06 -6.74 -12.64
N ASP A 155 -1.68 -5.64 -12.19
CA ASP A 155 -2.23 -4.59 -13.04
C ASP A 155 -1.49 -3.28 -12.70
N GLU A 156 -0.54 -2.92 -13.54
CA GLU A 156 0.27 -1.70 -13.42
C GLU A 156 -0.45 -0.45 -13.96
N THR A 157 -1.70 -0.63 -14.38
CA THR A 157 -2.54 0.46 -14.91
C THR A 157 -3.72 0.81 -14.00
N VAL A 158 -3.83 0.17 -12.84
CA VAL A 158 -4.95 0.34 -11.90
C VAL A 158 -5.15 1.81 -11.49
N TRP A 159 -4.06 2.58 -11.37
CA TRP A 159 -4.08 3.99 -11.04
C TRP A 159 -5.00 4.81 -11.95
N LYS A 160 -5.12 4.46 -13.24
CA LYS A 160 -6.02 5.13 -14.20
C LYS A 160 -7.51 5.04 -13.83
N ARG A 161 -7.86 4.12 -12.92
CA ARG A 161 -9.25 3.89 -12.47
C ARG A 161 -9.52 4.37 -11.05
N VAL A 162 -8.47 4.57 -10.26
CA VAL A 162 -8.61 4.82 -8.82
C VAL A 162 -8.07 6.18 -8.39
N TRP A 163 -7.22 6.82 -9.22
CA TRP A 163 -6.63 8.12 -8.92
C TRP A 163 -7.47 9.26 -9.47
N SER A 164 -7.47 10.38 -8.76
CA SER A 164 -7.92 11.67 -9.24
C SER A 164 -6.95 12.23 -10.29
N GLU A 165 -7.36 13.31 -10.95
CA GLU A 165 -6.47 14.05 -11.87
C GLU A 165 -5.27 14.62 -11.12
N GLU A 166 -5.46 15.14 -9.91
CA GLU A 166 -4.40 15.67 -9.06
C GLU A 166 -3.37 14.60 -8.66
N GLU A 167 -3.85 13.42 -8.22
CA GLU A 167 -2.96 12.29 -7.91
C GLU A 167 -2.17 11.84 -9.14
N THR A 168 -2.81 11.83 -10.32
CA THR A 168 -2.14 11.47 -11.58
C THR A 168 -1.01 12.43 -11.95
N ILE A 169 -1.14 13.72 -11.63
CA ILE A 169 -0.11 14.73 -11.85
C ILE A 169 1.00 14.60 -10.80
N SER A 170 0.62 14.48 -9.53
CA SER A 170 1.55 14.50 -8.39
C SER A 170 2.40 13.23 -8.27
N PHE A 171 1.90 12.09 -8.75
CA PHE A 171 2.53 10.77 -8.61
C PHE A 171 2.82 10.08 -9.95
N ALA A 172 2.98 10.84 -11.04
CA ALA A 172 3.19 10.29 -12.38
C ALA A 172 4.41 9.35 -12.48
N SER A 173 5.47 9.61 -11.71
CA SER A 173 6.70 8.82 -11.64
C SER A 173 6.57 7.54 -10.80
N THR A 174 5.54 7.45 -9.95
CA THR A 174 5.33 6.32 -9.04
C THR A 174 3.91 5.74 -9.19
N PRO A 175 3.52 5.29 -10.40
CA PRO A 175 2.18 4.83 -10.67
C PRO A 175 1.81 3.64 -9.78
N MET A 176 0.61 3.70 -9.19
CA MET A 176 0.09 2.61 -8.37
C MET A 176 -0.15 1.37 -9.21
N PHE A 177 0.26 0.24 -8.70
CA PHE A 177 -0.08 -1.09 -9.22
C PHE A 177 -1.03 -1.84 -8.28
N LEU A 178 -1.75 -2.80 -8.81
CA LEU A 178 -2.51 -3.79 -8.06
C LEU A 178 -1.85 -5.16 -8.26
N VAL A 179 -1.51 -5.83 -7.17
CA VAL A 179 -1.21 -7.25 -7.18
C VAL A 179 -2.42 -8.01 -6.67
N ARG A 180 -2.85 -8.99 -7.47
CA ARG A 180 -3.97 -9.86 -7.16
C ARG A 180 -3.49 -11.29 -7.01
N GLY A 181 -3.77 -11.93 -5.87
CA GLY A 181 -3.50 -13.34 -5.62
C GLY A 181 -4.80 -14.12 -5.35
N ARG A 182 -4.96 -15.30 -5.95
CA ARG A 182 -6.06 -16.21 -5.66
C ARG A 182 -5.51 -17.49 -5.03
N LYS A 183 -6.01 -17.80 -3.81
CA LYS A 183 -5.65 -19.00 -3.06
C LYS A 183 -6.36 -20.24 -3.58
#